data_b346f1d9a2d121629058cc2fb622b6c4
#
_entry.id   b346f1d9a2d121629058cc2fb622b6c4
#
_cell.length_a   1.000
_cell.length_b   1.000
_cell.length_c   1.000
_cell.angle_alpha   90.00
_cell.angle_beta   90.00
_cell.angle_gamma   90.00
#
_symmetry.space_group_name_H-M   'P 1'
#
loop_
_entity.id
_entity.type
_entity.pdbx_description
1 polymer ?
#
loop_
_entity_poly.entity_id
_entity_poly.type
_entity_poly.pdbx_seq_one_letter_code
_entity_poly.pdbx_strand_id
1 'polypeptide(L)'
;VGKRVSIMTFNVENLFDTTHDEGRDDHTYLPLALKKTSKEVQEACAKITNERYNRECLELDWSEKVLQEKFDRISEVMKQVGNGQGPDIQIFAEVENQNVVNMLIERNLKGMGYQTAVVLEGPDNRGIDPGVISRFPQWDKARLHLIPYKGKNPHEQALGDRSRGILEVRLMLPNNTKVSVFAVHFPSQSNPTYLREQAVNHLNLIMSQLPADVLPIAGGDFNVIGSEDKQHGYFDKTMRANWMVSHQVGCKDCKGTSYFRPDKTWSFLDVLNFGKAFDRGNPTAKWVLDTDSIRLPNDSGQQKNKWGEPIRFDVKTFTGVSDHWPVYAEILATGF
;
A
#
# COMPACT_ATOMS: atom_id res chain seq x y z
N VAL A 1 8.81 13.55 -23.82
CA VAL A 1 8.19 12.35 -23.24
C VAL A 1 9.31 11.47 -22.70
N GLY A 2 9.27 11.03 -21.46
CA GLY A 2 10.21 10.07 -20.89
C GLY A 2 11.28 10.61 -19.96
N LYS A 3 11.23 11.88 -19.61
CA LYS A 3 12.19 12.49 -18.66
C LYS A 3 11.79 12.38 -17.19
N ARG A 4 10.56 11.99 -16.90
CA ARG A 4 9.96 11.95 -15.56
C ARG A 4 9.10 10.70 -15.42
N VAL A 5 9.22 10.02 -14.28
CA VAL A 5 8.38 8.89 -13.87
C VAL A 5 7.82 9.19 -12.51
N SER A 6 6.52 9.03 -12.35
CA SER A 6 5.82 9.26 -11.08
C SER A 6 5.48 7.94 -10.38
N ILE A 7 5.67 7.92 -9.07
CA ILE A 7 5.38 6.79 -8.20
C ILE A 7 4.47 7.26 -7.05
N MET A 8 3.43 6.51 -6.77
CA MET A 8 2.55 6.77 -5.63
C MET A 8 2.30 5.50 -4.85
N THR A 9 2.30 5.56 -3.53
CA THR A 9 1.80 4.50 -2.66
C THR A 9 0.51 4.95 -1.98
N PHE A 10 -0.47 4.06 -1.89
CA PHE A 10 -1.75 4.35 -1.29
C PHE A 10 -2.34 3.11 -0.60
N ASN A 11 -2.52 3.18 0.71
CA ASN A 11 -3.36 2.24 1.44
C ASN A 11 -4.83 2.62 1.20
N VAL A 12 -5.54 1.82 0.42
CA VAL A 12 -6.90 2.13 -0.02
C VAL A 12 -7.98 1.74 0.99
N GLU A 13 -7.59 1.17 2.12
CA GLU A 13 -8.48 0.68 3.17
C GLU A 13 -9.52 -0.33 2.66
N ASN A 14 -9.17 -1.61 2.78
CA ASN A 14 -10.10 -2.73 2.57
C ASN A 14 -10.80 -2.75 1.19
N LEU A 15 -10.04 -2.81 0.12
CA LEU A 15 -10.60 -2.99 -1.22
C LEU A 15 -10.83 -4.48 -1.50
N PHE A 16 -12.06 -4.94 -1.29
CA PHE A 16 -12.53 -6.29 -1.57
C PHE A 16 -13.45 -6.30 -2.78
N ASP A 17 -13.47 -7.39 -3.53
CA ASP A 17 -14.58 -7.65 -4.44
C ASP A 17 -15.82 -8.13 -3.66
N THR A 18 -16.88 -8.51 -4.34
CA THR A 18 -18.14 -8.90 -3.69
C THR A 18 -18.31 -10.42 -3.54
N THR A 19 -17.23 -11.17 -3.75
CA THR A 19 -17.21 -12.63 -3.75
C THR A 19 -16.31 -13.16 -2.65
N HIS A 20 -16.74 -14.20 -1.94
CA HIS A 20 -15.92 -14.86 -0.94
C HIS A 20 -14.76 -15.63 -1.58
N ASP A 21 -13.57 -15.44 -1.07
CA ASP A 21 -12.37 -16.21 -1.41
C ASP A 21 -12.24 -17.40 -0.45
N GLU A 22 -12.16 -18.60 -0.98
CA GLU A 22 -12.07 -19.82 -0.17
C GLU A 22 -10.89 -19.77 0.80
N GLY A 23 -11.15 -20.10 2.06
CA GLY A 23 -10.15 -20.13 3.13
C GLY A 23 -9.78 -18.76 3.70
N ARG A 24 -10.49 -17.70 3.33
CA ARG A 24 -10.24 -16.33 3.84
C ARG A 24 -11.37 -15.86 4.76
N ASP A 25 -11.00 -14.99 5.70
CA ASP A 25 -11.92 -14.35 6.64
C ASP A 25 -12.44 -13.02 6.05
N ASP A 26 -13.04 -13.08 4.87
CA ASP A 26 -13.51 -11.91 4.10
C ASP A 26 -15.04 -11.72 4.14
N HIS A 27 -15.73 -12.49 4.96
CA HIS A 27 -17.21 -12.52 5.01
C HIS A 27 -17.85 -11.17 5.33
N THR A 28 -17.12 -10.28 5.99
CA THR A 28 -17.56 -8.90 6.25
C THR A 28 -17.83 -8.15 4.95
N TYR A 29 -17.03 -8.39 3.92
CA TYR A 29 -17.09 -7.67 2.64
C TYR A 29 -17.87 -8.44 1.58
N LEU A 30 -19.09 -8.82 1.94
CA LEU A 30 -20.06 -9.49 1.07
C LEU A 30 -21.38 -8.72 1.02
N PRO A 31 -22.19 -8.88 -0.05
CA PRO A 31 -23.50 -8.26 -0.13
C PRO A 31 -24.42 -8.71 1.03
N LEU A 32 -25.17 -7.76 1.60
CA LEU A 32 -26.09 -8.04 2.69
C LEU A 32 -27.16 -9.08 2.33
N ALA A 33 -27.63 -9.06 1.07
CA ALA A 33 -28.56 -10.06 0.57
C ALA A 33 -28.04 -11.49 0.72
N LEU A 34 -26.74 -11.71 0.42
CA LEU A 34 -26.08 -13.01 0.60
C LEU A 34 -25.96 -13.38 2.08
N LYS A 35 -25.61 -12.43 2.93
CA LYS A 35 -25.48 -12.66 4.39
C LYS A 35 -26.79 -13.11 5.04
N LYS A 36 -27.94 -12.62 4.55
CA LYS A 36 -29.26 -12.99 5.07
C LYS A 36 -29.67 -14.43 4.69
N THR A 37 -29.14 -14.98 3.63
CA THR A 37 -29.54 -16.27 3.07
C THR A 37 -28.50 -17.37 3.24
N SER A 38 -27.22 -17.03 3.37
CA SER A 38 -26.12 -18.00 3.50
C SER A 38 -25.87 -18.41 4.94
N LYS A 39 -26.12 -19.67 5.28
CA LYS A 39 -25.77 -20.23 6.58
C LYS A 39 -24.25 -20.20 6.83
N GLU A 40 -23.46 -20.48 5.80
CA GLU A 40 -22.00 -20.46 5.86
C GLU A 40 -21.49 -19.10 6.33
N VAL A 41 -21.98 -18.03 5.72
CA VAL A 41 -21.59 -16.65 6.10
C VAL A 41 -22.03 -16.32 7.52
N GLN A 42 -23.27 -16.70 7.90
CA GLN A 42 -23.77 -16.49 9.25
C GLN A 42 -22.95 -17.23 10.31
N GLU A 43 -22.58 -18.48 10.04
CA GLU A 43 -21.73 -19.30 10.91
C GLU A 43 -20.31 -18.72 11.01
N ALA A 44 -19.74 -18.24 9.91
CA ALA A 44 -18.44 -17.57 9.92
C ALA A 44 -18.45 -16.30 10.77
N CYS A 45 -19.48 -15.45 10.59
CA CYS A 45 -19.64 -14.25 11.41
C CYS A 45 -19.85 -14.55 12.90
N ALA A 46 -20.60 -15.62 13.22
CA ALA A 46 -20.86 -16.03 14.60
C ALA A 46 -19.59 -16.42 15.38
N LYS A 47 -18.52 -16.81 14.70
CA LYS A 47 -17.22 -17.12 15.31
C LYS A 47 -16.46 -15.89 15.79
N ILE A 48 -16.84 -14.70 15.33
CA ILE A 48 -16.19 -13.44 15.71
C ILE A 48 -16.67 -13.05 17.10
N THR A 49 -15.76 -13.07 18.07
CA THR A 49 -16.07 -12.79 19.48
C THR A 49 -16.15 -11.30 19.81
N ASN A 50 -15.50 -10.44 19.05
CA ASN A 50 -15.58 -9.00 19.22
C ASN A 50 -16.94 -8.51 18.67
N GLU A 51 -17.76 -7.92 19.52
CA GLU A 51 -19.14 -7.48 19.19
C GLU A 51 -19.19 -6.51 18.02
N ARG A 52 -18.26 -5.59 17.93
CA ARG A 52 -18.19 -4.61 16.84
C ARG A 52 -17.94 -5.32 15.51
N TYR A 53 -16.91 -6.16 15.45
CA TYR A 53 -16.55 -6.88 14.22
C TYR A 53 -17.59 -7.95 13.86
N ASN A 54 -18.22 -8.58 14.85
CA ASN A 54 -19.34 -9.49 14.62
C ASN A 54 -20.50 -8.77 13.94
N ARG A 55 -20.88 -7.59 14.45
CA ARG A 55 -21.94 -6.77 13.88
C ARG A 55 -21.61 -6.30 12.47
N GLU A 56 -20.39 -5.82 12.24
CA GLU A 56 -19.94 -5.43 10.90
C GLU A 56 -20.02 -6.62 9.92
N CYS A 57 -19.60 -7.81 10.35
CA CYS A 57 -19.68 -9.03 9.53
C CYS A 57 -21.11 -9.35 9.10
N LEU A 58 -22.08 -9.21 9.99
CA LEU A 58 -23.49 -9.53 9.73
C LEU A 58 -24.26 -8.43 8.98
N GLU A 59 -23.94 -7.19 9.22
CA GLU A 59 -24.78 -6.04 8.83
C GLU A 59 -24.19 -5.16 7.73
N LEU A 60 -22.86 -5.16 7.54
CA LEU A 60 -22.23 -4.33 6.50
C LEU A 60 -22.64 -4.84 5.13
N ASP A 61 -23.16 -3.95 4.28
CA ASP A 61 -23.52 -4.27 2.90
C ASP A 61 -22.40 -3.90 1.95
N TRP A 62 -21.59 -4.89 1.55
CA TRP A 62 -20.57 -4.71 0.53
C TRP A 62 -21.11 -5.15 -0.83
N SER A 63 -22.04 -4.35 -1.37
CA SER A 63 -22.67 -4.59 -2.66
C SER A 63 -21.82 -4.14 -3.84
N GLU A 64 -22.19 -4.54 -5.05
CA GLU A 64 -21.58 -4.02 -6.29
C GLU A 64 -21.65 -2.49 -6.39
N LYS A 65 -22.72 -1.88 -5.90
CA LYS A 65 -22.85 -0.42 -5.85
C LYS A 65 -21.81 0.19 -4.90
N VAL A 66 -21.65 -0.38 -3.72
CA VAL A 66 -20.66 0.07 -2.73
C VAL A 66 -19.25 -0.07 -3.28
N LEU A 67 -18.95 -1.20 -3.91
CA LEU A 67 -17.66 -1.42 -4.56
C LEU A 67 -17.38 -0.38 -5.65
N GLN A 68 -18.37 -0.06 -6.50
CA GLN A 68 -18.19 0.96 -7.53
C GLN A 68 -17.94 2.35 -6.93
N GLU A 69 -18.64 2.72 -5.87
CA GLU A 69 -18.39 3.97 -5.15
C GLU A 69 -16.97 4.01 -4.56
N LYS A 70 -16.51 2.89 -4.00
CA LYS A 70 -15.13 2.76 -3.51
C LYS A 70 -14.11 2.94 -4.64
N PHE A 71 -14.34 2.32 -5.80
CA PHE A 71 -13.50 2.51 -6.98
C PHE A 71 -13.49 3.98 -7.44
N ASP A 72 -14.64 4.64 -7.44
CA ASP A 72 -14.75 6.04 -7.82
C ASP A 72 -13.91 6.92 -6.89
N ARG A 73 -13.98 6.69 -5.58
CA ARG A 73 -13.17 7.43 -4.59
C ARG A 73 -11.67 7.19 -4.76
N ILE A 74 -11.24 5.94 -4.94
CA ILE A 74 -9.83 5.60 -5.17
C ILE A 74 -9.33 6.25 -6.46
N SER A 75 -10.09 6.14 -7.54
CA SER A 75 -9.68 6.71 -8.83
C SER A 75 -9.64 8.24 -8.81
N GLU A 76 -10.53 8.91 -8.10
CA GLU A 76 -10.48 10.36 -7.89
C GLU A 76 -9.17 10.78 -7.19
N VAL A 77 -8.74 10.02 -6.19
CA VAL A 77 -7.46 10.24 -5.50
C VAL A 77 -6.29 10.07 -6.48
N MET A 78 -6.28 9.00 -7.25
CA MET A 78 -5.22 8.74 -8.25
C MET A 78 -5.17 9.83 -9.33
N LYS A 79 -6.29 10.34 -9.77
CA LYS A 79 -6.40 11.35 -10.82
C LYS A 79 -5.98 12.77 -10.39
N GLN A 80 -5.66 12.99 -9.14
CA GLN A 80 -5.07 14.25 -8.67
C GLN A 80 -3.66 14.48 -9.22
N VAL A 81 -2.99 13.43 -9.68
CA VAL A 81 -1.63 13.47 -10.21
C VAL A 81 -1.59 13.08 -11.68
N GLY A 82 -0.48 13.35 -12.35
CA GLY A 82 -0.29 12.97 -13.75
C GLY A 82 -1.26 13.68 -14.72
N ASN A 83 -1.65 14.93 -14.44
CA ASN A 83 -2.64 15.67 -15.25
C ASN A 83 -3.95 14.89 -15.45
N GLY A 84 -4.45 14.28 -14.40
CA GLY A 84 -5.67 13.48 -14.41
C GLY A 84 -5.51 12.04 -14.88
N GLN A 85 -4.30 11.63 -15.24
CA GLN A 85 -4.01 10.26 -15.72
C GLN A 85 -3.49 9.31 -14.63
N GLY A 86 -3.28 9.81 -13.42
CA GLY A 86 -2.72 9.05 -12.32
C GLY A 86 -1.20 8.88 -12.39
N PRO A 87 -0.59 8.23 -11.38
CA PRO A 87 0.85 7.97 -11.36
C PRO A 87 1.25 6.92 -12.41
N ASP A 88 2.50 6.95 -12.84
CA ASP A 88 3.04 5.91 -13.74
C ASP A 88 3.14 4.55 -13.05
N ILE A 89 3.49 4.56 -11.77
CA ILE A 89 3.56 3.38 -10.92
C ILE A 89 2.70 3.63 -9.68
N GLN A 90 1.69 2.80 -9.45
CA GLN A 90 0.85 2.84 -8.25
C GLN A 90 1.09 1.61 -7.40
N ILE A 91 1.53 1.82 -6.17
CA ILE A 91 1.62 0.80 -5.13
C ILE A 91 0.34 0.88 -4.31
N PHE A 92 -0.30 -0.27 -4.07
CA PHE A 92 -1.47 -0.39 -3.20
C PHE A 92 -1.14 -1.21 -1.95
N ALA A 93 -1.75 -0.85 -0.84
CA ALA A 93 -1.95 -1.72 0.30
C ALA A 93 -3.44 -1.95 0.53
N GLU A 94 -3.79 -3.11 1.10
CA GLU A 94 -5.17 -3.53 1.40
C GLU A 94 -6.04 -3.76 0.17
N VAL A 95 -5.50 -4.37 -0.86
CA VAL A 95 -6.27 -4.92 -1.98
C VAL A 95 -6.41 -6.43 -1.82
N GLU A 96 -7.61 -6.96 -2.09
CA GLU A 96 -7.89 -8.36 -1.83
C GLU A 96 -7.15 -9.30 -2.79
N ASN A 97 -7.27 -9.08 -4.09
CA ASN A 97 -6.77 -10.03 -5.07
C ASN A 97 -6.53 -9.37 -6.43
N GLN A 98 -5.99 -10.15 -7.36
CA GLN A 98 -5.79 -9.71 -8.74
C GLN A 98 -7.09 -9.28 -9.40
N ASN A 99 -8.20 -9.97 -9.11
CA ASN A 99 -9.51 -9.69 -9.70
C ASN A 99 -9.98 -8.27 -9.37
N VAL A 100 -9.94 -7.85 -8.11
CA VAL A 100 -10.43 -6.53 -7.71
C VAL A 100 -9.59 -5.40 -8.32
N VAL A 101 -8.28 -5.60 -8.46
CA VAL A 101 -7.39 -4.62 -9.12
C VAL A 101 -7.67 -4.56 -10.62
N ASN A 102 -7.88 -5.69 -11.28
CA ASN A 102 -8.29 -5.72 -12.68
C ASN A 102 -9.63 -5.00 -12.91
N MET A 103 -10.60 -5.20 -12.01
CA MET A 103 -11.90 -4.50 -12.04
C MET A 103 -11.73 -2.98 -11.91
N LEU A 104 -10.89 -2.52 -11.01
CA LEU A 104 -10.57 -1.09 -10.84
C LEU A 104 -10.01 -0.50 -12.14
N ILE A 105 -9.06 -1.18 -12.78
CA ILE A 105 -8.46 -0.72 -14.03
C ILE A 105 -9.51 -0.68 -15.14
N GLU A 106 -10.28 -1.73 -15.31
CA GLU A 106 -11.27 -1.84 -16.37
C GLU A 106 -12.38 -0.80 -16.23
N ARG A 107 -12.90 -0.59 -15.04
CA ARG A 107 -14.04 0.29 -14.78
C ARG A 107 -13.66 1.76 -14.68
N ASN A 108 -12.53 2.09 -14.02
CA ASN A 108 -12.20 3.46 -13.64
C ASN A 108 -10.92 4.02 -14.27
N LEU A 109 -10.00 3.16 -14.72
CA LEU A 109 -8.68 3.57 -15.21
C LEU A 109 -8.46 3.15 -16.68
N LYS A 110 -9.52 2.74 -17.36
CA LYS A 110 -9.45 2.29 -18.76
C LYS A 110 -8.88 3.40 -19.66
N GLY A 111 -7.96 3.03 -20.52
CA GLY A 111 -7.33 3.97 -21.46
C GLY A 111 -6.20 4.81 -20.85
N MET A 112 -5.88 4.64 -19.56
CA MET A 112 -4.79 5.37 -18.90
C MET A 112 -3.41 4.71 -19.06
N GLY A 113 -3.32 3.61 -19.81
CA GLY A 113 -2.05 2.99 -20.20
C GLY A 113 -1.46 2.03 -19.17
N TYR A 114 -2.18 1.65 -18.13
CA TYR A 114 -1.72 0.63 -17.18
C TYR A 114 -1.70 -0.73 -17.84
N GLN A 115 -0.50 -1.24 -18.12
CA GLN A 115 -0.28 -2.52 -18.80
C GLN A 115 0.21 -3.63 -17.87
N THR A 116 0.75 -3.28 -16.70
CA THR A 116 1.17 -4.20 -15.66
C THR A 116 0.25 -4.06 -14.46
N ALA A 117 -0.27 -5.17 -13.97
CA ALA A 117 -1.07 -5.24 -12.74
C ALA A 117 -0.74 -6.54 -12.03
N VAL A 118 -0.24 -6.47 -10.80
CA VAL A 118 0.20 -7.62 -10.04
C VAL A 118 -0.28 -7.57 -8.60
N VAL A 119 -1.02 -8.60 -8.21
CA VAL A 119 -1.29 -8.95 -6.82
C VAL A 119 -1.01 -10.44 -6.68
N LEU A 120 -0.14 -10.83 -5.75
CA LEU A 120 0.15 -12.23 -5.44
C LEU A 120 -0.40 -12.57 -4.06
N GLU A 121 -1.15 -13.67 -3.99
CA GLU A 121 -1.78 -14.13 -2.74
C GLU A 121 -0.72 -14.47 -1.68
N GLY A 122 -0.84 -13.84 -0.52
CA GLY A 122 -0.02 -14.07 0.65
C GLY A 122 -0.77 -14.77 1.78
N PRO A 123 -0.15 -14.90 2.95
CA PRO A 123 -0.71 -15.65 4.08
C PRO A 123 -1.69 -14.86 4.96
N ASP A 124 -2.06 -13.64 4.60
CA ASP A 124 -3.01 -12.85 5.40
C ASP A 124 -4.37 -13.54 5.52
N ASN A 125 -4.91 -13.62 6.73
CA ASN A 125 -6.17 -14.31 6.98
C ASN A 125 -7.36 -13.71 6.23
N ARG A 126 -7.43 -12.39 6.14
CA ARG A 126 -8.51 -11.70 5.44
C ARG A 126 -8.32 -11.75 3.92
N GLY A 127 -7.12 -12.11 3.45
CA GLY A 127 -6.77 -12.19 2.04
C GLY A 127 -6.44 -10.87 1.40
N ILE A 128 -6.06 -9.83 2.19
CA ILE A 128 -5.60 -8.56 1.64
C ILE A 128 -4.08 -8.56 1.50
N ASP A 129 -3.62 -8.02 0.39
CA ASP A 129 -2.22 -8.02 0.00
C ASP A 129 -1.77 -6.66 -0.54
N PRO A 130 -0.46 -6.41 -0.65
CA PRO A 130 0.06 -5.35 -1.50
C PRO A 130 -0.20 -5.62 -2.97
N GLY A 131 -0.37 -4.57 -3.75
CA GLY A 131 -0.50 -4.66 -5.21
C GLY A 131 0.28 -3.56 -5.91
N VAL A 132 0.60 -3.77 -7.18
CA VAL A 132 1.27 -2.78 -8.04
C VAL A 132 0.62 -2.76 -9.40
N ILE A 133 0.29 -1.57 -9.88
CA ILE A 133 -0.04 -1.35 -11.29
C ILE A 133 0.94 -0.35 -11.90
N SER A 134 1.22 -0.49 -13.19
CA SER A 134 2.23 0.32 -13.87
C SER A 134 1.96 0.48 -15.35
N ARG A 135 2.38 1.62 -15.89
CA ARG A 135 2.44 1.88 -17.34
C ARG A 135 3.61 1.18 -18.01
N PHE A 136 4.57 0.67 -17.24
CA PHE A 136 5.78 0.05 -17.79
C PHE A 136 5.65 -1.47 -17.82
N PRO A 137 6.28 -2.12 -18.81
CA PRO A 137 6.30 -3.59 -18.88
C PRO A 137 7.22 -4.18 -17.81
N GLN A 138 6.99 -5.45 -17.50
CA GLN A 138 7.88 -6.22 -16.64
C GLN A 138 9.09 -6.71 -17.45
N TRP A 139 10.31 -6.63 -16.84
CA TRP A 139 11.50 -7.24 -17.41
C TRP A 139 11.71 -8.69 -16.92
N ASP A 140 11.02 -9.08 -15.84
CA ASP A 140 11.00 -10.45 -15.30
C ASP A 140 9.72 -10.64 -14.48
N LYS A 141 9.43 -11.87 -14.09
CA LYS A 141 8.25 -12.24 -13.30
C LYS A 141 8.29 -11.60 -11.91
N ALA A 142 7.14 -11.15 -11.44
CA ALA A 142 6.95 -10.72 -10.06
C ALA A 142 7.17 -11.87 -9.08
N ARG A 143 7.60 -11.53 -7.86
CA ARG A 143 7.85 -12.47 -6.77
C ARG A 143 7.19 -11.98 -5.48
N LEU A 144 6.67 -12.92 -4.70
CA LEU A 144 6.25 -12.67 -3.34
C LEU A 144 7.33 -13.23 -2.39
N HIS A 145 7.95 -12.34 -1.62
CA HIS A 145 8.93 -12.71 -0.61
C HIS A 145 8.22 -12.85 0.73
N LEU A 146 8.08 -14.08 1.22
CA LEU A 146 7.57 -14.30 2.57
C LEU A 146 8.64 -13.89 3.59
N ILE A 147 8.21 -13.18 4.63
CA ILE A 147 9.11 -12.75 5.70
C ILE A 147 9.21 -13.88 6.73
N PRO A 148 10.42 -14.39 7.03
CA PRO A 148 10.58 -15.50 7.98
C PRO A 148 10.50 -15.01 9.43
N TYR A 149 9.30 -14.62 9.86
CA TYR A 149 9.07 -14.13 11.21
C TYR A 149 9.41 -15.16 12.27
N LYS A 150 9.99 -14.68 13.38
CA LYS A 150 10.26 -15.47 14.57
C LYS A 150 9.57 -14.82 15.77
N GLY A 151 8.47 -15.43 16.20
CA GLY A 151 7.74 -15.02 17.39
C GLY A 151 8.43 -15.50 18.67
N LYS A 152 8.24 -14.78 19.77
CA LYS A 152 8.78 -15.14 21.10
C LYS A 152 7.95 -16.22 21.81
N ASN A 153 6.75 -16.48 21.32
CA ASN A 153 5.84 -17.53 21.81
C ASN A 153 4.94 -17.99 20.66
N PRO A 154 4.18 -19.10 20.81
CA PRO A 154 3.32 -19.63 19.75
C PRO A 154 2.27 -18.65 19.25
N HIS A 155 1.71 -17.80 20.10
CA HIS A 155 0.72 -16.80 19.70
C HIS A 155 1.35 -15.74 18.77
N GLU A 156 2.48 -15.18 19.15
CA GLU A 156 3.21 -14.20 18.34
C GLU A 156 3.77 -14.82 17.07
N GLN A 157 4.19 -16.10 17.09
CA GLN A 157 4.58 -16.81 15.88
C GLN A 157 3.41 -16.91 14.89
N ALA A 158 2.21 -17.20 15.38
CA ALA A 158 1.01 -17.25 14.55
C ALA A 158 0.66 -15.88 13.96
N LEU A 159 0.90 -14.78 14.68
CA LEU A 159 0.75 -13.42 14.13
C LEU A 159 1.71 -13.17 12.96
N GLY A 160 2.96 -13.58 13.09
CA GLY A 160 3.96 -13.50 12.02
C GLY A 160 3.58 -14.35 10.81
N ASP A 161 3.21 -15.61 11.05
CA ASP A 161 2.86 -16.58 9.99
C ASP A 161 1.67 -16.14 9.14
N ARG A 162 0.80 -15.28 9.69
CA ARG A 162 -0.37 -14.71 9.01
C ARG A 162 -0.13 -13.30 8.46
N SER A 163 1.08 -12.79 8.54
CA SER A 163 1.44 -11.47 8.02
C SER A 163 1.79 -11.54 6.54
N ARG A 164 1.54 -10.44 5.86
CA ARG A 164 1.75 -10.31 4.42
C ARG A 164 3.22 -10.39 4.03
N GLY A 165 3.47 -10.92 2.84
CA GLY A 165 4.80 -10.90 2.23
C GLY A 165 5.13 -9.56 1.58
N ILE A 166 6.36 -9.44 1.07
CA ILE A 166 6.82 -8.31 0.28
C ILE A 166 6.68 -8.66 -1.19
N LEU A 167 5.86 -7.89 -1.92
CA LEU A 167 5.67 -8.07 -3.36
C LEU A 167 6.79 -7.33 -4.12
N GLU A 168 7.54 -8.06 -4.92
CA GLU A 168 8.52 -7.49 -5.86
C GLU A 168 7.98 -7.52 -7.27
N VAL A 169 7.79 -6.36 -7.88
CA VAL A 169 7.38 -6.21 -9.28
C VAL A 169 8.53 -5.57 -10.06
N ARG A 170 8.97 -6.25 -11.11
CA ARG A 170 10.17 -5.94 -11.89
C ARG A 170 9.79 -5.20 -13.15
N LEU A 171 10.05 -3.90 -13.19
CA LEU A 171 9.61 -2.99 -14.25
C LEU A 171 10.78 -2.48 -15.08
N MET A 172 10.55 -2.36 -16.39
CA MET A 172 11.49 -1.74 -17.32
C MET A 172 11.08 -0.29 -17.56
N LEU A 173 11.84 0.63 -16.98
CA LEU A 173 11.66 2.06 -17.21
C LEU A 173 12.18 2.46 -18.59
N PRO A 174 11.82 3.66 -19.11
CA PRO A 174 12.51 4.26 -20.25
C PRO A 174 14.03 4.28 -20.04
N ASN A 175 14.83 4.33 -21.11
CA ASN A 175 16.27 4.18 -21.10
C ASN A 175 16.76 2.79 -20.71
N ASN A 176 15.92 1.76 -20.87
CA ASN A 176 16.26 0.37 -20.49
C ASN A 176 16.77 0.24 -19.06
N THR A 177 16.21 1.02 -18.14
CA THR A 177 16.55 0.94 -16.71
C THR A 177 15.66 -0.07 -16.03
N LYS A 178 16.27 -1.10 -15.47
CA LYS A 178 15.57 -2.10 -14.64
C LYS A 178 15.34 -1.56 -13.24
N VAL A 179 14.09 -1.66 -12.75
CA VAL A 179 13.77 -1.39 -11.36
C VAL A 179 13.04 -2.57 -10.75
N SER A 180 13.27 -2.80 -9.46
CA SER A 180 12.42 -3.64 -8.62
C SER A 180 11.62 -2.75 -7.68
N VAL A 181 10.29 -2.81 -7.80
CA VAL A 181 9.36 -2.13 -6.92
C VAL A 181 8.90 -3.12 -5.87
N PHE A 182 9.25 -2.83 -4.61
CA PHE A 182 8.83 -3.62 -3.46
C PHE A 182 7.61 -2.96 -2.82
N ALA A 183 6.48 -3.64 -2.86
CA ALA A 183 5.23 -3.20 -2.23
C ALA A 183 5.06 -3.93 -0.89
N VAL A 184 4.85 -3.17 0.19
CA VAL A 184 4.79 -3.69 1.55
C VAL A 184 3.51 -3.29 2.27
N HIS A 185 3.09 -4.16 3.19
CA HIS A 185 2.12 -3.85 4.23
C HIS A 185 2.52 -4.62 5.50
N PHE A 186 3.30 -3.99 6.35
CA PHE A 186 3.90 -4.63 7.53
C PHE A 186 2.89 -4.80 8.67
N PRO A 187 3.21 -5.64 9.68
CA PRO A 187 2.30 -5.90 10.80
C PRO A 187 1.83 -4.61 11.48
N SER A 188 0.52 -4.52 11.77
CA SER A 188 -0.09 -3.36 12.41
C SER A 188 0.40 -3.15 13.85
N GLN A 189 0.05 -2.00 14.44
CA GLN A 189 0.43 -1.65 15.82
C GLN A 189 -0.16 -2.58 16.89
N SER A 190 -1.18 -3.39 16.55
CA SER A 190 -1.66 -4.46 17.44
C SER A 190 -0.68 -5.63 17.57
N ASN A 191 0.32 -5.70 16.70
CA ASN A 191 1.37 -6.72 16.73
C ASN A 191 2.62 -6.18 17.44
N PRO A 192 3.45 -7.07 18.02
CA PRO A 192 4.72 -6.67 18.64
C PRO A 192 5.64 -5.90 17.67
N THR A 193 6.31 -4.88 18.19
CA THR A 193 7.21 -4.03 17.37
C THR A 193 8.35 -4.83 16.73
N TYR A 194 8.87 -5.86 17.40
CA TYR A 194 9.97 -6.65 16.86
C TYR A 194 9.61 -7.39 15.55
N LEU A 195 8.31 -7.66 15.29
CA LEU A 195 7.88 -8.21 14.00
C LEU A 195 8.05 -7.16 12.88
N ARG A 196 7.77 -5.88 13.15
CA ARG A 196 8.05 -4.80 12.19
C ARG A 196 9.54 -4.62 11.94
N GLU A 197 10.36 -4.76 12.98
CA GLU A 197 11.82 -4.74 12.85
C GLU A 197 12.31 -5.87 11.92
N GLN A 198 11.81 -7.08 12.12
CA GLN A 198 12.13 -8.22 11.25
C GLN A 198 11.70 -7.97 9.80
N ALA A 199 10.55 -7.34 9.59
CA ALA A 199 10.06 -6.99 8.26
C ALA A 199 10.96 -5.97 7.56
N VAL A 200 11.34 -4.90 8.26
CA VAL A 200 12.27 -3.87 7.74
C VAL A 200 13.64 -4.49 7.40
N ASN A 201 14.18 -5.32 8.28
CA ASN A 201 15.44 -6.00 8.06
C ASN A 201 15.38 -6.95 6.86
N HIS A 202 14.27 -7.64 6.68
CA HIS A 202 14.08 -8.55 5.54
C HIS A 202 13.98 -7.78 4.21
N LEU A 203 13.30 -6.65 4.19
CA LEU A 203 13.28 -5.75 3.02
C LEU A 203 14.69 -5.31 2.64
N ASN A 204 15.50 -4.89 3.60
CA ASN A 204 16.89 -4.51 3.37
C ASN A 204 17.74 -5.70 2.86
N LEU A 205 17.49 -6.90 3.37
CA LEU A 205 18.17 -8.11 2.91
C LEU A 205 17.84 -8.40 1.44
N ILE A 206 16.58 -8.39 1.06
CA ILE A 206 16.14 -8.62 -0.32
C ILE A 206 16.76 -7.57 -1.26
N MET A 207 16.70 -6.31 -0.87
CA MET A 207 17.28 -5.20 -1.63
C MET A 207 18.80 -5.41 -1.87
N SER A 208 19.52 -5.85 -0.84
CA SER A 208 20.96 -6.09 -0.92
C SER A 208 21.34 -7.23 -1.87
N GLN A 209 20.40 -8.10 -2.20
CA GLN A 209 20.60 -9.25 -3.10
C GLN A 209 20.24 -8.94 -4.56
N LEU A 210 19.77 -7.73 -4.86
CA LEU A 210 19.47 -7.33 -6.24
C LEU A 210 20.74 -7.28 -7.09
N PRO A 211 20.64 -7.63 -8.39
CA PRO A 211 21.73 -7.38 -9.35
C PRO A 211 22.11 -5.89 -9.36
N ALA A 212 23.39 -5.60 -9.63
CA ALA A 212 23.92 -4.23 -9.58
C ALA A 212 23.25 -3.26 -10.58
N ASP A 213 22.67 -3.78 -11.66
CA ASP A 213 21.97 -3.01 -12.70
C ASP A 213 20.48 -2.80 -12.40
N VAL A 214 19.97 -3.29 -11.27
CA VAL A 214 18.58 -3.16 -10.86
C VAL A 214 18.45 -2.12 -9.74
N LEU A 215 17.66 -1.09 -9.97
CA LEU A 215 17.42 -0.02 -8.99
C LEU A 215 16.22 -0.36 -8.09
N PRO A 216 16.36 -0.26 -6.77
CA PRO A 216 15.26 -0.56 -5.85
C PRO A 216 14.41 0.67 -5.52
N ILE A 217 13.09 0.46 -5.54
CA ILE A 217 12.08 1.37 -4.99
C ILE A 217 11.22 0.53 -4.04
N ALA A 218 10.98 1.01 -2.83
CA ALA A 218 10.09 0.33 -1.90
C ALA A 218 9.02 1.30 -1.39
N GLY A 219 7.78 0.87 -1.38
CA GLY A 219 6.68 1.68 -0.90
C GLY A 219 5.57 0.85 -0.27
N GLY A 220 4.77 1.49 0.54
CA GLY A 220 3.63 0.87 1.18
C GLY A 220 3.39 1.36 2.60
N ASP A 221 2.62 0.58 3.31
CA ASP A 221 2.30 0.80 4.71
C ASP A 221 3.28 0.03 5.61
N PHE A 222 4.19 0.76 6.23
CA PHE A 222 5.19 0.21 7.15
C PHE A 222 4.64 0.01 8.55
N ASN A 223 3.49 0.63 8.86
CA ASN A 223 2.87 0.61 10.19
C ASN A 223 3.78 1.07 11.34
N VAL A 224 4.81 1.84 11.05
CA VAL A 224 5.73 2.42 12.04
C VAL A 224 5.23 3.80 12.44
N ILE A 225 4.80 3.95 13.70
CA ILE A 225 4.40 5.24 14.24
C ILE A 225 5.61 6.08 14.65
N GLY A 226 5.44 7.39 14.71
CA GLY A 226 6.54 8.32 15.00
C GLY A 226 7.27 8.05 16.31
N SER A 227 6.55 7.66 17.38
CA SER A 227 7.16 7.32 18.67
C SER A 227 7.99 6.03 18.60
N GLU A 228 7.54 5.04 17.82
CA GLU A 228 8.27 3.79 17.60
C GLU A 228 9.55 4.02 16.79
N ASP A 229 9.48 4.85 15.75
CA ASP A 229 10.67 5.24 14.99
C ASP A 229 11.68 5.98 15.85
N LYS A 230 11.22 6.92 16.67
CA LYS A 230 12.07 7.64 17.62
C LYS A 230 12.76 6.70 18.61
N GLN A 231 12.07 5.67 19.07
CA GLN A 231 12.61 4.72 20.03
C GLN A 231 13.56 3.70 19.41
N HIS A 232 13.23 3.18 18.21
CA HIS A 232 13.94 2.06 17.58
C HIS A 232 14.75 2.46 16.34
N GLY A 233 14.47 3.59 15.74
CA GLY A 233 15.20 4.10 14.58
C GLY A 233 14.96 3.31 13.30
N TYR A 234 13.75 2.84 13.04
CA TYR A 234 13.44 2.06 11.82
C TYR A 234 13.66 2.86 10.54
N PHE A 235 13.18 4.09 10.48
CA PHE A 235 13.45 5.00 9.37
C PHE A 235 14.73 5.79 9.59
N ASP A 236 14.92 6.31 10.78
CA ASP A 236 16.00 7.25 11.10
C ASP A 236 17.40 6.62 11.05
N LYS A 237 17.49 5.30 11.23
CA LYS A 237 18.74 4.54 11.17
C LYS A 237 18.70 3.44 10.12
N THR A 238 17.81 2.45 10.29
CA THR A 238 17.83 1.20 9.53
C THR A 238 17.48 1.42 8.06
N MET A 239 16.40 2.13 7.76
CA MET A 239 16.03 2.44 6.37
C MET A 239 16.96 3.48 5.78
N ARG A 240 17.25 4.56 6.49
CA ARG A 240 18.11 5.65 6.04
C ARG A 240 19.51 5.21 5.65
N ALA A 241 20.01 4.13 6.24
CA ALA A 241 21.33 3.58 5.87
C ALA A 241 21.40 3.13 4.39
N ASN A 242 20.28 2.64 3.84
CA ASN A 242 20.20 2.04 2.50
C ASN A 242 19.29 2.81 1.53
N TRP A 243 18.40 3.66 2.04
CA TRP A 243 17.34 4.30 1.28
C TRP A 243 17.28 5.81 1.52
N MET A 244 16.79 6.52 0.53
CA MET A 244 16.25 7.86 0.70
C MET A 244 14.77 7.72 1.06
N VAL A 245 14.40 8.10 2.27
CA VAL A 245 13.06 7.95 2.84
C VAL A 245 12.24 9.20 2.57
N SER A 246 11.07 9.07 1.97
CA SER A 246 10.27 10.20 1.44
C SER A 246 10.07 11.35 2.43
N HIS A 247 9.65 11.07 3.66
CA HIS A 247 9.39 12.12 4.67
C HIS A 247 10.66 12.64 5.36
N GLN A 248 11.83 12.08 5.07
CA GLN A 248 13.12 12.59 5.56
C GLN A 248 13.81 13.50 4.54
N VAL A 249 13.67 13.20 3.24
CA VAL A 249 14.33 13.96 2.17
C VAL A 249 13.43 14.99 1.51
N GLY A 250 12.12 14.91 1.73
CA GLY A 250 11.12 15.84 1.18
C GLY A 250 9.89 15.95 2.06
N CYS A 251 8.82 16.55 1.52
CA CYS A 251 7.53 16.70 2.21
C CYS A 251 7.64 17.40 3.57
N LYS A 252 8.44 18.47 3.63
CA LYS A 252 8.83 19.13 4.88
C LYS A 252 7.65 19.66 5.70
N ASP A 253 6.57 20.09 5.03
CA ASP A 253 5.37 20.60 5.67
C ASP A 253 4.32 19.53 5.96
N CYS A 254 4.60 18.26 5.59
CA CYS A 254 3.72 17.15 5.83
C CYS A 254 3.76 16.69 7.29
N LYS A 255 2.59 16.44 7.88
CA LYS A 255 2.47 15.96 9.27
C LYS A 255 2.49 14.44 9.37
N GLY A 256 1.97 13.75 8.36
CA GLY A 256 1.82 12.31 8.33
C GLY A 256 0.78 11.88 7.32
N THR A 257 0.66 10.58 7.12
CA THR A 257 -0.32 9.96 6.22
C THR A 257 -1.53 9.41 6.95
N SER A 258 -1.44 9.25 8.28
CA SER A 258 -2.51 8.74 9.13
C SER A 258 -2.55 9.50 10.46
N TYR A 259 -3.76 9.66 10.99
CA TYR A 259 -4.01 10.37 12.25
C TYR A 259 -4.70 9.45 13.25
N PHE A 260 -4.06 9.26 14.41
CA PHE A 260 -4.60 8.45 15.50
C PHE A 260 -5.26 9.36 16.55
N ARG A 261 -6.58 9.41 16.52
CA ARG A 261 -7.37 10.32 17.36
C ARG A 261 -7.17 10.14 18.86
N PRO A 262 -7.11 8.92 19.41
CA PRO A 262 -6.95 8.75 20.85
C PRO A 262 -5.73 9.48 21.40
N ASP A 263 -4.61 9.45 20.68
CA ASP A 263 -3.36 10.10 21.10
C ASP A 263 -3.15 11.48 20.44
N LYS A 264 -4.05 11.86 19.51
CA LYS A 264 -3.95 13.10 18.71
C LYS A 264 -2.60 13.20 17.99
N THR A 265 -2.14 12.09 17.41
CA THR A 265 -0.82 11.99 16.77
C THR A 265 -0.94 11.67 15.28
N TRP A 266 -0.07 12.33 14.50
CA TRP A 266 0.18 12.00 13.11
C TRP A 266 1.36 11.05 12.99
N SER A 267 1.30 10.13 12.02
CA SER A 267 2.41 9.26 11.67
C SER A 267 2.51 9.08 10.16
N PHE A 268 3.73 8.91 9.67
CA PHE A 268 4.01 8.47 8.30
C PHE A 268 4.00 6.94 8.25
N LEU A 269 2.80 6.35 8.30
CA LEU A 269 2.64 4.90 8.14
C LEU A 269 2.99 4.47 6.72
N ASP A 270 2.65 5.33 5.76
CA ASP A 270 2.87 5.13 4.32
C ASP A 270 4.12 5.89 3.89
N VAL A 271 5.01 5.22 3.20
CA VAL A 271 6.34 5.73 2.87
C VAL A 271 6.76 5.25 1.48
N LEU A 272 7.42 6.12 0.73
CA LEU A 272 8.20 5.76 -0.44
C LEU A 272 9.68 5.82 -0.09
N ASN A 273 10.42 4.81 -0.52
CA ASN A 273 11.86 4.71 -0.31
C ASN A 273 12.54 4.45 -1.65
N PHE A 274 13.60 5.19 -1.90
CA PHE A 274 14.39 5.08 -3.12
C PHE A 274 15.81 4.68 -2.75
N GLY A 275 16.37 3.69 -3.45
CA GLY A 275 17.75 3.29 -3.21
C GLY A 275 18.72 4.44 -3.41
N LYS A 276 19.90 4.37 -2.78
CA LYS A 276 20.92 5.44 -2.85
C LYS A 276 21.40 5.74 -4.27
N ALA A 277 21.24 4.81 -5.22
CA ALA A 277 21.54 5.05 -6.63
C ALA A 277 20.67 6.16 -7.26
N PHE A 278 19.52 6.49 -6.67
CA PHE A 278 18.67 7.60 -7.09
C PHE A 278 19.08 8.96 -6.53
N ASP A 279 20.17 9.01 -5.74
CA ASP A 279 20.64 10.28 -5.20
C ASP A 279 21.17 11.18 -6.31
N ARG A 280 20.75 12.46 -6.29
CA ARG A 280 21.19 13.47 -7.25
C ARG A 280 22.70 13.71 -7.19
N GLY A 281 23.34 13.43 -6.06
CA GLY A 281 24.80 13.45 -5.89
C GLY A 281 25.54 12.27 -6.54
N ASN A 282 24.82 11.26 -7.01
CA ASN A 282 25.43 10.12 -7.71
C ASN A 282 25.73 10.48 -9.17
N PRO A 283 27.01 10.62 -9.57
CA PRO A 283 27.40 11.08 -10.91
C PRO A 283 27.03 10.08 -12.04
N THR A 284 26.76 8.83 -11.68
CA THR A 284 26.41 7.76 -12.64
C THR A 284 24.91 7.43 -12.63
N ALA A 285 24.11 8.16 -11.86
CA ALA A 285 22.68 7.93 -11.78
C ALA A 285 22.01 8.13 -13.14
N LYS A 286 21.26 7.13 -13.61
CA LYS A 286 20.39 7.24 -14.80
C LYS A 286 19.07 7.90 -14.49
N TRP A 287 18.61 7.79 -13.26
CA TRP A 287 17.42 8.39 -12.70
C TRP A 287 17.74 8.96 -11.33
N VAL A 288 17.22 10.13 -11.03
CA VAL A 288 17.40 10.78 -9.72
C VAL A 288 16.05 11.12 -9.10
N LEU A 289 15.95 11.00 -7.79
CA LEU A 289 14.76 11.41 -7.04
C LEU A 289 14.64 12.94 -7.05
N ASP A 290 13.50 13.44 -7.47
CA ASP A 290 13.11 14.84 -7.29
C ASP A 290 12.49 15.02 -5.91
N THR A 291 13.28 15.42 -4.94
CA THR A 291 12.83 15.58 -3.55
C THR A 291 11.75 16.65 -3.38
N ASP A 292 11.70 17.64 -4.27
CA ASP A 292 10.69 18.70 -4.25
C ASP A 292 9.33 18.20 -4.76
N SER A 293 9.30 17.10 -5.48
CA SER A 293 8.05 16.46 -5.95
C SER A 293 7.29 15.70 -4.88
N ILE A 294 7.95 15.37 -3.76
CA ILE A 294 7.36 14.53 -2.70
C ILE A 294 6.23 15.29 -2.03
N ARG A 295 5.04 14.71 -2.09
CA ARG A 295 3.83 15.29 -1.49
C ARG A 295 2.80 14.23 -1.14
N LEU A 296 1.77 14.65 -0.42
CA LEU A 296 0.60 13.85 -0.06
C LEU A 296 -0.60 14.33 -0.89
N PRO A 297 -1.00 13.64 -1.97
CA PRO A 297 -2.21 13.98 -2.73
C PRO A 297 -3.47 13.72 -1.89
N ASN A 298 -4.03 14.77 -1.30
CA ASN A 298 -5.12 14.68 -0.33
C ASN A 298 -6.27 15.68 -0.57
N ASP A 299 -6.42 16.17 -1.81
CA ASP A 299 -7.39 17.23 -2.15
C ASP A 299 -8.54 16.77 -3.04
N SER A 300 -8.90 15.48 -3.05
CA SER A 300 -10.00 14.95 -3.88
C SER A 300 -11.39 15.39 -3.42
N GLY A 301 -11.50 16.13 -2.32
CA GLY A 301 -12.78 16.56 -1.73
C GLY A 301 -13.37 15.56 -0.74
N GLN A 302 -13.02 14.28 -0.81
CA GLN A 302 -13.48 13.23 0.10
C GLN A 302 -12.39 12.70 1.04
N GLN A 303 -11.17 13.23 0.94
CA GLN A 303 -10.02 12.73 1.68
C GLN A 303 -9.79 13.39 3.03
N LYS A 304 -10.41 14.52 3.29
CA LYS A 304 -10.21 15.30 4.53
C LYS A 304 -11.54 15.63 5.20
N ASN A 305 -11.58 15.47 6.51
CA ASN A 305 -12.65 16.04 7.32
C ASN A 305 -12.43 17.55 7.56
N LYS A 306 -13.35 18.18 8.30
CA LYS A 306 -13.25 19.60 8.63
C LYS A 306 -12.03 19.99 9.46
N TRP A 307 -11.36 19.03 10.07
CA TRP A 307 -10.12 19.24 10.85
C TRP A 307 -8.83 18.94 10.05
N GLY A 308 -8.98 18.56 8.77
CA GLY A 308 -7.86 18.22 7.91
C GLY A 308 -7.26 16.84 8.15
N GLU A 309 -8.04 15.88 8.65
CA GLU A 309 -7.62 14.51 8.92
C GLU A 309 -8.19 13.56 7.86
N PRO A 310 -7.53 12.40 7.59
CA PRO A 310 -8.07 11.38 6.69
C PRO A 310 -9.46 10.89 7.12
N ILE A 311 -10.31 10.59 6.14
CA ILE A 311 -11.67 10.09 6.37
C ILE A 311 -11.79 8.67 5.80
N ARG A 312 -12.17 7.72 6.63
CA ARG A 312 -12.55 6.36 6.21
C ARG A 312 -13.72 6.38 5.24
N PHE A 313 -13.74 5.39 4.35
CA PHE A 313 -14.88 5.18 3.48
C PHE A 313 -16.08 4.67 4.27
N ASP A 314 -17.22 5.36 4.15
CA ASP A 314 -18.47 4.97 4.78
C ASP A 314 -19.40 4.34 3.74
N VAL A 315 -19.77 3.07 3.95
CA VAL A 315 -20.59 2.28 3.00
C VAL A 315 -22.06 2.74 2.91
N LYS A 316 -22.54 3.54 3.87
CA LYS A 316 -23.92 4.02 3.90
C LYS A 316 -24.06 5.39 3.24
N THR A 317 -23.10 6.28 3.50
CA THR A 317 -23.13 7.67 3.01
C THR A 317 -22.27 7.90 1.78
N PHE A 318 -21.39 6.96 1.44
CA PHE A 318 -20.38 7.05 0.38
C PHE A 318 -19.41 8.22 0.57
N THR A 319 -19.22 8.68 1.80
CA THR A 319 -18.25 9.70 2.17
C THR A 319 -16.91 9.07 2.54
N GLY A 320 -15.84 9.86 2.41
CA GLY A 320 -14.51 9.40 2.73
C GLY A 320 -13.90 8.49 1.67
N VAL A 321 -12.63 8.14 1.84
CA VAL A 321 -11.88 7.26 0.94
C VAL A 321 -11.11 6.20 1.72
N SER A 322 -10.24 6.62 2.63
CA SER A 322 -9.34 5.78 3.41
C SER A 322 -8.88 6.53 4.67
N ASP A 323 -8.53 5.78 5.70
CA ASP A 323 -7.86 6.31 6.89
C ASP A 323 -6.38 6.66 6.67
N HIS A 324 -5.91 6.49 5.43
CA HIS A 324 -4.58 6.87 4.98
C HIS A 324 -4.63 7.86 3.83
N TRP A 325 -3.63 8.73 3.75
CA TRP A 325 -3.32 9.51 2.57
C TRP A 325 -2.21 8.86 1.75
N PRO A 326 -2.21 9.04 0.42
CA PRO A 326 -1.11 8.55 -0.40
C PRO A 326 0.16 9.38 -0.24
N VAL A 327 1.28 8.78 -0.62
CA VAL A 327 2.57 9.47 -0.80
C VAL A 327 2.96 9.40 -2.27
N TYR A 328 3.31 10.55 -2.84
CA TYR A 328 3.69 10.71 -4.23
C TYR A 328 5.11 11.25 -4.36
N ALA A 329 5.84 10.78 -5.34
CA ALA A 329 7.15 11.29 -5.72
C ALA A 329 7.42 11.08 -7.21
N GLU A 330 8.39 11.81 -7.73
CA GLU A 330 8.85 11.69 -9.11
C GLU A 330 10.35 11.42 -9.16
N ILE A 331 10.76 10.64 -10.15
CA ILE A 331 12.17 10.49 -10.52
C ILE A 331 12.39 11.11 -11.91
N LEU A 332 13.56 11.69 -12.10
CA LEU A 332 13.96 12.40 -13.31
C LEU A 332 15.08 11.63 -13.99
N ALA A 333 14.95 11.44 -15.31
CA ALA A 333 16.05 10.88 -16.09
C ALA A 333 17.20 11.88 -16.19
N THR A 334 18.42 11.36 -16.07
CA THR A 334 19.66 12.11 -16.27
C THR A 334 20.21 11.82 -17.67
N GLY A 335 20.62 12.83 -18.41
CA GLY A 335 21.30 12.66 -19.70
C GLY A 335 20.39 12.12 -20.82
N PHE A 336 19.76 13.02 -21.54
CA PHE A 336 19.22 12.83 -22.91
C PHE A 336 20.05 13.69 -23.87
#